data_3028aac247ffde6e8375370c4bf0212d
#
_entry.id   3028aac247ffde6e8375370c4bf0212d
#
_cell.length_a   1.000
_cell.length_b   1.000
_cell.length_c   1.000
_cell.angle_alpha   90.00
_cell.angle_beta   90.00
_cell.angle_gamma   90.00
#
_symmetry.space_group_name_H-M   'P 1'
#
loop_
_entity.id
_entity.type
_entity.pdbx_description
1 polymer ?
#
loop_
_entity_poly.entity_id
_entity_poly.type
_entity_poly.pdbx_seq_one_letter_code
_entity_poly.pdbx_strand_id
1 'polypeptide(L)' 'MFNYSKLLGRMRELGYTQEKLAKAIGMNESTLNAKLNNKGYFSNYHIDKMCEVLDISKGDIGSYFYAK' A
#
# COMPACT_ATOMS: atom_id res chain seq x y z
N MET A 1 14.78 3.92 -3.51
CA MET A 1 14.04 2.77 -2.96
C MET A 1 13.22 3.22 -1.77
N PHE A 2 11.95 2.84 -1.73
CA PHE A 2 11.07 3.25 -0.64
C PHE A 2 11.00 2.20 0.46
N ASN A 3 10.77 2.67 1.67
CA ASN A 3 10.58 1.79 2.83
C ASN A 3 9.10 1.71 3.13
N TYR A 4 8.51 0.54 2.92
CA TYR A 4 7.07 0.32 3.12
C TYR A 4 6.73 -0.32 4.47
N SER A 5 7.66 -0.29 5.43
CA SER A 5 7.44 -0.90 6.75
C SER A 5 6.19 -0.37 7.45
N LYS A 6 5.98 0.94 7.37
CA LYS A 6 4.82 1.57 8.00
C LYS A 6 3.52 1.14 7.32
N LEU A 7 3.54 1.03 5.99
CA LEU A 7 2.39 0.56 5.23
C LEU A 7 2.07 -0.90 5.58
N LEU A 8 3.09 -1.75 5.62
CA LEU A 8 2.91 -3.15 5.97
C LEU A 8 2.38 -3.30 7.40
N GLY A 9 2.86 -2.46 8.32
CA GLY A 9 2.37 -2.43 9.70
C GLY A 9 0.90 -2.05 9.76
N ARG A 10 0.48 -1.06 8.98
CA ARG A 10 -0.92 -0.65 8.94
C ARG A 10 -1.82 -1.74 8.38
N MET A 11 -1.38 -2.43 7.33
CA MET A 11 -2.10 -3.58 6.79
C MET A 11 -2.31 -4.63 7.89
N ARG A 12 -1.25 -4.94 8.62
CA ARG A 12 -1.30 -5.93 9.69
C ARG A 12 -2.24 -5.51 10.82
N GLU A 13 -2.21 -4.25 11.21
CA GLU A 13 -3.09 -3.70 12.22
C GLU A 13 -4.57 -3.92 11.89
N LEU A 14 -4.91 -3.76 10.62
CA LEU A 14 -6.30 -3.85 10.16
C LEU A 14 -6.67 -5.25 9.65
N GLY A 15 -5.73 -6.20 9.74
CA GLY A 15 -6.01 -7.56 9.31
C GLY A 15 -6.01 -7.77 7.80
N TYR A 16 -5.35 -6.90 7.05
CA TYR A 16 -5.25 -7.04 5.60
C TYR A 16 -4.03 -7.85 5.22
N THR A 17 -4.25 -8.97 4.55
CA THR A 17 -3.19 -9.69 3.85
C THR A 17 -2.96 -9.02 2.50
N GLN A 18 -1.86 -9.35 1.82
CA GLN A 18 -1.63 -8.83 0.48
C GLN A 18 -2.74 -9.25 -0.48
N GLU A 19 -3.24 -10.47 -0.35
CA GLU A 19 -4.36 -10.95 -1.17
C GLU A 19 -5.60 -10.09 -0.96
N LYS A 20 -5.96 -9.83 0.28
CA LYS A 20 -7.15 -9.03 0.60
C LYS A 20 -6.99 -7.59 0.11
N LEU A 21 -5.82 -7.01 0.33
CA LEU A 21 -5.58 -5.63 -0.10
C LEU A 21 -5.60 -5.53 -1.62
N ALA A 22 -4.97 -6.46 -2.32
CA ALA A 22 -4.96 -6.46 -3.78
C ALA A 22 -6.38 -6.48 -4.33
N LYS A 23 -7.24 -7.34 -3.78
CA LYS A 23 -8.65 -7.40 -4.19
C LYS A 23 -9.35 -6.07 -3.92
N ALA A 24 -9.11 -5.48 -2.76
CA ALA A 24 -9.78 -4.23 -2.37
C ALA A 24 -9.42 -3.06 -3.27
N ILE A 25 -8.20 -3.04 -3.79
CA ILE A 25 -7.73 -1.93 -4.64
C ILE A 25 -7.76 -2.28 -6.14
N GLY A 26 -8.25 -3.46 -6.50
CA GLY A 26 -8.37 -3.86 -7.90
C GLY A 26 -7.04 -4.19 -8.55
N MET A 27 -6.10 -4.74 -7.81
CA MET A 27 -4.78 -5.09 -8.30
C MET A 27 -4.55 -6.59 -8.15
N ASN A 28 -3.72 -7.14 -9.02
CA ASN A 28 -3.28 -8.53 -8.90
C ASN A 28 -2.34 -8.66 -7.69
N GLU A 29 -2.45 -9.74 -6.93
CA GLU A 29 -1.62 -9.95 -5.74
C GLU A 29 -0.12 -9.95 -6.06
N SER A 30 0.28 -10.60 -7.15
CA SER A 30 1.69 -10.64 -7.52
C SER A 30 2.21 -9.26 -7.90
N THR A 31 1.36 -8.43 -8.51
CA THR A 31 1.71 -7.05 -8.83
C THR A 31 1.89 -6.22 -7.56
N LEU A 32 0.99 -6.39 -6.60
CA LEU A 32 1.10 -5.70 -5.32
C LEU A 32 2.39 -6.11 -4.60
N ASN A 33 2.67 -7.40 -4.56
CA ASN A 33 3.88 -7.92 -3.93
C ASN A 33 5.14 -7.32 -4.57
N ALA A 34 5.18 -7.27 -5.91
CA ALA A 34 6.32 -6.71 -6.63
C ALA A 34 6.52 -5.24 -6.25
N LYS A 35 5.45 -4.45 -6.20
CA LYS A 35 5.55 -3.03 -5.87
C LYS A 35 5.97 -2.81 -4.42
N LEU A 36 5.50 -3.64 -3.49
CA LEU A 36 5.92 -3.57 -2.10
C LEU A 36 7.40 -3.94 -1.94
N ASN A 37 7.97 -4.65 -2.92
CA ASN A 37 9.38 -4.98 -2.96
C ASN A 37 10.17 -4.02 -3.87
N ASN A 38 9.61 -2.86 -4.14
CA ASN A 38 10.23 -1.80 -4.94
C ASN A 38 10.49 -2.19 -6.40
N LYS A 39 9.68 -3.09 -6.94
CA LYS A 39 9.75 -3.47 -8.35
C LYS A 39 8.62 -2.79 -9.11
N GLY A 40 8.66 -1.46 -9.16
CA GLY A 40 7.65 -0.63 -9.76
C GLY A 40 7.10 0.37 -8.75
N TYR A 41 6.19 1.19 -9.19
CA TYR A 41 5.63 2.27 -8.35
C TYR A 41 4.12 2.15 -8.30
N PHE A 42 3.55 2.62 -7.17
CA PHE A 42 2.10 2.73 -7.05
C PHE A 42 1.62 3.96 -7.80
N SER A 43 0.52 3.81 -8.56
CA SER A 43 -0.13 4.95 -9.19
C SER A 43 -0.89 5.76 -8.14
N ASN A 44 -1.19 7.02 -8.47
CA ASN A 44 -2.00 7.86 -7.59
C ASN A 44 -3.37 7.22 -7.32
N TYR A 45 -3.95 6.57 -8.32
CA TYR A 45 -5.22 5.87 -8.17
C TYR A 45 -5.14 4.79 -7.09
N HIS A 46 -4.09 3.97 -7.15
CA HIS A 46 -3.94 2.87 -6.18
C HIS A 46 -3.58 3.40 -4.79
N ILE A 47 -2.80 4.47 -4.71
CA ILE A 47 -2.49 5.11 -3.42
C ILE A 47 -3.79 5.63 -2.79
N ASP A 48 -4.63 6.30 -3.57
CA ASP A 48 -5.91 6.81 -3.06
C ASP A 48 -6.79 5.67 -2.56
N LYS A 49 -6.86 4.57 -3.31
CA LYS A 49 -7.63 3.40 -2.92
C LYS A 49 -7.11 2.79 -1.62
N MET A 50 -5.79 2.68 -1.49
CA MET A 50 -5.19 2.16 -0.27
C MET A 50 -5.46 3.06 0.93
N CYS A 51 -5.43 4.37 0.73
CA CYS A 51 -5.76 5.31 1.80
C CYS A 51 -7.20 5.12 2.29
N GLU A 52 -8.14 4.92 1.36
CA GLU A 52 -9.53 4.65 1.72
C GLU A 52 -9.66 3.34 2.51
N VAL A 53 -9.08 2.27 1.98
CA VAL A 53 -9.21 0.92 2.54
C VAL A 53 -8.51 0.80 3.89
N LEU A 54 -7.34 1.41 4.03
CA LEU A 54 -6.52 1.31 5.23
C LEU A 54 -6.70 2.49 6.18
N ASP A 55 -7.65 3.38 5.87
CA ASP A 55 -7.94 4.55 6.68
C ASP A 55 -6.68 5.38 6.96
N ILE A 56 -5.94 5.67 5.89
CA ILE A 56 -4.74 6.50 5.96
C ILE A 56 -5.10 7.92 5.54
N SER A 57 -4.77 8.88 6.38
CA SER A 57 -4.99 10.29 6.08
C SER A 57 -4.14 10.72 4.89
N LYS A 58 -4.69 11.55 4.02
CA LYS A 58 -3.95 12.05 2.85
C LYS A 58 -2.71 12.85 3.26
N GLY A 59 -2.72 13.45 4.43
CA GLY A 59 -1.55 14.13 4.98
C GLY A 59 -0.41 13.19 5.32
N ASP A 60 -0.67 11.89 5.45
CA ASP A 60 0.33 10.90 5.83
C ASP A 60 0.86 10.09 4.64
N ILE A 61 0.43 10.41 3.41
CA ILE A 61 0.86 9.68 2.22
C ILE A 61 2.38 9.60 2.13
N GLY A 62 3.06 10.69 2.41
CA GLY A 62 4.53 10.73 2.36
C GLY A 62 5.19 9.70 3.26
N SER A 63 4.70 9.56 4.48
CA SER A 63 5.30 8.63 5.43
C SER A 63 4.97 7.17 5.14
N TYR A 64 3.84 6.89 4.49
CA TYR A 64 3.46 5.51 4.15
C TYR A 64 4.00 5.06 2.81
N PHE A 65 4.06 5.94 1.82
CA PHE A 65 4.37 5.54 0.44
C PHE A 65 5.69 6.07 -0.10
N TYR A 66 6.26 7.11 0.51
CA TYR A 66 7.47 7.76 0.01
C TYR A 66 8.60 7.83 1.03
N ALA A 67 8.50 7.09 2.12
CA ALA A 67 9.57 7.02 3.12
C ALA A 67 10.78 6.30 2.52
N LYS A 68 11.96 6.74 2.89
CA LYS A 68 13.22 6.12 2.46
C LYS A 68 13.98 5.54 3.68
#